data_db240ce78ec34aaf56ac00af66bf6e9c
#
_entry.id   db240ce78ec34aaf56ac00af66bf6e9c
#
_cell.length_a   1.000
_cell.length_b   1.000
_cell.length_c   1.000
_cell.angle_alpha   90.00
_cell.angle_beta   90.00
_cell.angle_gamma   90.00
#
_symmetry.space_group_name_H-M   'P 1'
#
loop_
_entity.id
_entity.type
_entity.pdbx_description
1 polymer ?
#
loop_
_entity_poly.entity_id
_entity_poly.type
_entity_poly.pdbx_seq_one_letter_code
_entity_poly.pdbx_strand_id
1 'polypeptide(L)'
;SPSLLATENWDAPIIVTTNVQFFESLYACRTSRCRKLHNICNSVVILDEAQMLPVEFLHPILDVLQSLQASFKASILFTTATLPVFSGRIGTGPEAFDGLKTPVTEITSVHDNLFEAFKRVELHWPEPGTTTNFDELADELSGYDRVLCIVNTRKDARELYRRMPEGTLHLSRMMCSAHIMEVIKLIKQKLKDNEPVRVISTQLVEAGVDIDFPVVYRAFAGLDSIIQAAGRCNREGKLNHVGKLGQVFVFNLENTLLRGLMGKGAAALREILSVSDGSDLFSPECMAQYFSLFYSNCNTFDKANIKGLLYKGFAEMHFMFATAAEKFRLIDDKDSVSILVGYGDGATLLEEL
;
A
#
# COMPACT_ATOMS: atom_id res chain seq x y z
N SER A 1 3.51 9.45 32.77
CA SER A 1 2.16 9.00 33.14
C SER A 1 2.03 7.51 32.91
N PRO A 2 1.12 6.76 33.54
CA PRO A 2 0.89 5.34 33.29
C PRO A 2 0.61 5.03 31.80
N SER A 3 -0.08 5.92 31.09
CA SER A 3 -0.34 5.79 29.65
C SER A 3 0.93 5.84 28.80
N LEU A 4 1.94 6.61 29.18
CA LEU A 4 3.21 6.68 28.47
C LEU A 4 3.99 5.36 28.59
N LEU A 5 4.02 4.79 29.81
CA LEU A 5 4.67 3.49 30.08
C LEU A 5 3.95 2.34 29.35
N ALA A 6 2.62 2.35 29.29
CA ALA A 6 1.84 1.38 28.53
C ALA A 6 2.20 1.44 27.04
N THR A 7 2.34 2.63 26.48
CA THR A 7 2.74 2.83 25.06
C THR A 7 4.18 2.36 24.80
N GLU A 8 5.10 2.58 25.73
CA GLU A 8 6.49 2.16 25.57
C GLU A 8 6.66 0.64 25.63
N ASN A 9 5.94 -0.02 26.53
CA ASN A 9 6.07 -1.48 26.75
C ASN A 9 5.01 -2.31 26.03
N TRP A 10 3.99 -1.67 25.47
CA TRP A 10 2.80 -2.34 24.92
C TRP A 10 2.03 -3.16 25.96
N ASP A 11 1.98 -2.65 27.18
CA ASP A 11 1.23 -3.25 28.29
C ASP A 11 -0.20 -2.71 28.31
N ALA A 12 -0.98 -3.12 27.31
CA ALA A 12 -2.39 -2.78 27.17
C ALA A 12 -3.14 -3.89 26.41
N PRO A 13 -4.45 -4.10 26.71
CA PRO A 13 -5.24 -5.14 26.06
C PRO A 13 -5.37 -4.98 24.54
N ILE A 14 -5.39 -3.74 24.05
CA ILE A 14 -5.47 -3.39 22.63
C ILE A 14 -4.38 -2.36 22.32
N ILE A 15 -3.57 -2.66 21.33
CA ILE A 15 -2.46 -1.82 20.87
C ILE A 15 -2.64 -1.57 19.38
N VAL A 16 -2.67 -0.30 19.00
CA VAL A 16 -2.66 0.13 17.59
C VAL A 16 -1.30 0.73 17.29
N THR A 17 -0.61 0.20 16.30
CA THR A 17 0.73 0.65 15.92
C THR A 17 0.93 0.55 14.42
N THR A 18 2.06 1.06 13.91
CA THR A 18 2.42 0.91 12.51
C THR A 18 3.22 -0.38 12.28
N ASN A 19 3.15 -0.95 11.08
CA ASN A 19 4.00 -2.07 10.67
C ASN A 19 5.49 -1.76 10.88
N VAL A 20 5.91 -0.53 10.63
CA VAL A 20 7.29 -0.06 10.84
C VAL A 20 7.68 -0.23 12.30
N GLN A 21 6.91 0.33 13.22
CA GLN A 21 7.21 0.25 14.65
C GLN A 21 7.15 -1.19 15.19
N PHE A 22 6.20 -1.99 14.70
CA PHE A 22 6.07 -3.38 15.08
C PHE A 22 7.33 -4.17 14.70
N PHE A 23 7.67 -4.22 13.42
CA PHE A 23 8.80 -5.02 12.94
C PHE A 23 10.16 -4.47 13.39
N GLU A 24 10.37 -3.15 13.39
CA GLU A 24 11.62 -2.58 13.92
C GLU A 24 11.82 -2.81 15.43
N SER A 25 10.74 -3.02 16.19
CA SER A 25 10.84 -3.41 17.60
C SER A 25 11.28 -4.85 17.77
N LEU A 26 10.87 -5.76 16.88
CA LEU A 26 11.27 -7.18 16.88
C LEU A 26 12.74 -7.37 16.52
N TYR A 27 13.27 -6.52 15.65
CA TYR A 27 14.69 -6.55 15.25
C TYR A 27 15.56 -5.56 16.04
N ALA A 28 15.04 -4.96 17.11
CA ALA A 28 15.78 -4.01 17.91
C ALA A 28 16.88 -4.69 18.78
N CYS A 29 17.98 -3.98 19.02
CA CYS A 29 19.05 -4.41 19.93
C CYS A 29 19.01 -3.67 21.27
N ARG A 30 18.23 -2.58 21.40
CA ARG A 30 18.14 -1.80 22.63
C ARG A 30 17.07 -2.39 23.54
N THR A 31 17.41 -2.58 24.84
CA THR A 31 16.51 -3.16 25.84
C THR A 31 15.18 -2.44 25.96
N SER A 32 15.18 -1.10 25.81
CA SER A 32 13.95 -0.30 25.84
C SER A 32 12.95 -0.67 24.73
N ARG A 33 13.43 -1.08 23.56
CA ARG A 33 12.57 -1.53 22.45
C ARG A 33 12.22 -3.02 22.54
N CYS A 34 13.17 -3.85 23.03
CA CYS A 34 12.96 -5.30 23.16
C CYS A 34 11.91 -5.66 24.22
N ARG A 35 11.62 -4.77 25.18
CA ARG A 35 10.60 -4.99 26.23
C ARG A 35 9.21 -5.29 25.69
N LYS A 36 8.88 -4.80 24.51
CA LYS A 36 7.59 -5.05 23.87
C LYS A 36 7.34 -6.52 23.55
N LEU A 37 8.40 -7.31 23.33
CA LEU A 37 8.30 -8.70 22.89
C LEU A 37 7.52 -9.57 23.89
N HIS A 38 7.67 -9.38 25.21
CA HIS A 38 6.97 -10.20 26.19
C HIS A 38 5.44 -9.99 26.16
N ASN A 39 4.98 -8.81 25.76
CA ASN A 39 3.55 -8.50 25.63
C ASN A 39 2.97 -8.93 24.26
N ILE A 40 3.84 -9.31 23.30
CA ILE A 40 3.42 -9.95 22.05
C ILE A 40 3.15 -11.44 22.26
N CYS A 41 3.73 -12.07 23.31
CA CYS A 41 3.47 -13.46 23.63
C CYS A 41 1.98 -13.71 23.92
N ASN A 42 1.43 -14.79 23.38
CA ASN A 42 0.02 -15.19 23.53
C ASN A 42 -0.98 -14.11 23.03
N SER A 43 -0.57 -13.23 22.14
CA SER A 43 -1.42 -12.18 21.56
C SER A 43 -1.96 -12.58 20.19
N VAL A 44 -2.91 -11.78 19.69
CA VAL A 44 -3.34 -11.78 18.29
C VAL A 44 -2.74 -10.55 17.61
N VAL A 45 -1.92 -10.78 16.61
CA VAL A 45 -1.31 -9.74 15.78
C VAL A 45 -2.10 -9.64 14.48
N ILE A 46 -2.75 -8.50 14.27
CA ILE A 46 -3.50 -8.21 13.05
C ILE A 46 -2.64 -7.29 12.17
N LEU A 47 -2.24 -7.77 11.01
CA LEU A 47 -1.52 -7.02 10.01
C LEU A 47 -2.49 -6.56 8.94
N ASP A 48 -2.93 -5.31 9.06
CA ASP A 48 -3.82 -4.69 8.08
C ASP A 48 -3.03 -4.22 6.86
N GLU A 49 -3.66 -4.29 5.68
CA GLU A 49 -3.05 -4.01 4.38
C GLU A 49 -1.74 -4.82 4.17
N ALA A 50 -1.82 -6.14 4.42
CA ALA A 50 -0.65 -7.03 4.41
C ALA A 50 0.13 -7.01 3.08
N GLN A 51 -0.49 -6.65 1.95
CA GLN A 51 0.18 -6.47 0.66
C GLN A 51 1.19 -5.29 0.67
N MET A 52 1.07 -4.37 1.65
CA MET A 52 2.00 -3.24 1.80
C MET A 52 3.28 -3.61 2.55
N LEU A 53 3.44 -4.87 2.98
CA LEU A 53 4.69 -5.33 3.58
C LEU A 53 5.85 -5.14 2.58
N PRO A 54 6.97 -4.53 3.01
CA PRO A 54 8.05 -4.19 2.10
C PRO A 54 8.74 -5.45 1.56
N VAL A 55 8.63 -5.66 0.25
CA VAL A 55 9.16 -6.84 -0.45
C VAL A 55 10.65 -7.02 -0.20
N GLU A 56 11.41 -5.94 -0.13
CA GLU A 56 12.86 -5.97 0.11
C GLU A 56 13.26 -6.50 1.50
N PHE A 57 12.30 -6.62 2.42
CA PHE A 57 12.45 -7.19 3.76
C PHE A 57 11.46 -8.35 4.01
N LEU A 58 10.82 -8.87 2.95
CA LEU A 58 9.76 -9.87 3.11
C LEU A 58 10.27 -11.15 3.79
N HIS A 59 11.48 -11.61 3.44
CA HIS A 59 12.04 -12.82 4.04
C HIS A 59 12.24 -12.69 5.57
N PRO A 60 12.96 -11.69 6.12
CA PRO A 60 13.04 -11.55 7.57
C PRO A 60 11.67 -11.28 8.22
N ILE A 61 10.77 -10.55 7.56
CA ILE A 61 9.41 -10.31 8.09
C ILE A 61 8.65 -11.63 8.28
N LEU A 62 8.58 -12.48 7.26
CA LEU A 62 7.88 -13.77 7.38
C LEU A 62 8.56 -14.71 8.37
N ASP A 63 9.88 -14.68 8.46
CA ASP A 63 10.65 -15.48 9.40
C ASP A 63 10.36 -15.12 10.86
N VAL A 64 10.29 -13.82 11.19
CA VAL A 64 9.97 -13.37 12.55
C VAL A 64 8.51 -13.65 12.90
N LEU A 65 7.57 -13.50 11.96
CA LEU A 65 6.17 -13.84 12.17
C LEU A 65 5.99 -15.34 12.48
N GLN A 66 6.69 -16.20 11.72
CA GLN A 66 6.70 -17.64 11.99
C GLN A 66 7.31 -17.95 13.36
N SER A 67 8.36 -17.26 13.77
CA SER A 67 8.98 -17.41 15.08
C SER A 67 8.04 -16.99 16.21
N LEU A 68 7.30 -15.90 16.04
CA LEU A 68 6.27 -15.45 16.98
C LEU A 68 5.17 -16.48 17.15
N GLN A 69 4.72 -17.09 16.05
CA GLN A 69 3.71 -18.14 16.09
C GLN A 69 4.23 -19.40 16.78
N ALA A 70 5.40 -19.89 16.36
CA ALA A 70 5.92 -21.18 16.82
C ALA A 70 6.40 -21.17 18.28
N SER A 71 7.09 -20.08 18.69
CA SER A 71 7.77 -20.01 19.99
C SER A 71 7.06 -19.12 21.01
N PHE A 72 6.31 -18.12 20.56
CA PHE A 72 5.65 -17.15 21.44
C PHE A 72 4.13 -17.31 21.48
N LYS A 73 3.58 -18.30 20.79
CA LYS A 73 2.15 -18.61 20.72
C LYS A 73 1.29 -17.42 20.28
N ALA A 74 1.84 -16.54 19.46
CA ALA A 74 1.08 -15.46 18.85
C ALA A 74 0.25 -16.01 17.68
N SER A 75 -0.99 -15.55 17.55
CA SER A 75 -1.80 -15.80 16.35
C SER A 75 -1.61 -14.64 15.38
N ILE A 76 -1.33 -14.93 14.12
CA ILE A 76 -1.12 -13.92 13.10
C ILE A 76 -2.32 -13.90 12.15
N LEU A 77 -2.94 -12.75 11.99
CA LEU A 77 -4.05 -12.50 11.07
C LEU A 77 -3.61 -11.48 10.02
N PHE A 78 -3.74 -11.84 8.75
CA PHE A 78 -3.54 -10.92 7.63
C PHE A 78 -4.90 -10.42 7.15
N THR A 79 -5.07 -9.10 7.10
CA THR A 79 -6.22 -8.47 6.45
C THR A 79 -5.73 -7.72 5.21
N THR A 80 -6.38 -7.93 4.09
CA THR A 80 -5.92 -7.38 2.82
C THR A 80 -7.02 -7.43 1.76
N ALA A 81 -7.07 -6.44 0.89
CA ALA A 81 -7.91 -6.45 -0.31
C ALA A 81 -7.32 -7.36 -1.41
N THR A 82 -6.01 -7.58 -1.38
CA THR A 82 -5.26 -8.38 -2.36
C THR A 82 -4.34 -9.33 -1.63
N LEU A 83 -4.68 -10.62 -1.56
CA LEU A 83 -3.93 -11.59 -0.76
C LEU A 83 -2.57 -11.92 -1.41
N PRO A 84 -1.44 -11.51 -0.82
CA PRO A 84 -0.12 -11.91 -1.28
C PRO A 84 0.15 -13.39 -0.99
N VAL A 85 0.99 -14.01 -1.81
CA VAL A 85 1.46 -15.38 -1.57
C VAL A 85 2.56 -15.35 -0.50
N PHE A 86 2.23 -15.76 0.74
CA PHE A 86 3.17 -15.83 1.85
C PHE A 86 3.64 -17.25 2.18
N SER A 87 3.07 -18.27 1.54
CA SER A 87 3.41 -19.69 1.73
C SER A 87 4.04 -20.27 0.48
N GLY A 88 4.76 -21.38 0.63
CA GLY A 88 5.46 -22.03 -0.48
C GLY A 88 6.73 -21.28 -0.91
N ARG A 89 7.17 -21.52 -2.14
CA ARG A 89 8.38 -20.90 -2.68
C ARG A 89 8.08 -19.50 -3.17
N ILE A 90 8.76 -18.50 -2.63
CA ILE A 90 8.62 -17.08 -2.98
C ILE A 90 9.82 -16.63 -3.79
N GLY A 91 9.57 -16.05 -4.97
CA GLY A 91 10.59 -15.59 -5.89
C GLY A 91 11.24 -16.71 -6.70
N THR A 92 12.24 -16.35 -7.49
CA THR A 92 13.02 -17.24 -8.35
C THR A 92 14.53 -17.00 -8.16
N GLY A 93 15.34 -17.94 -8.65
CA GLY A 93 16.80 -17.84 -8.58
C GLY A 93 17.38 -17.95 -7.16
N PRO A 94 18.59 -17.40 -6.93
CA PRO A 94 19.34 -17.61 -5.68
C PRO A 94 18.73 -16.87 -4.47
N GLU A 95 17.97 -15.82 -4.69
CA GLU A 95 17.31 -15.04 -3.63
C GLU A 95 15.92 -15.58 -3.24
N ALA A 96 15.44 -16.61 -3.96
CA ALA A 96 14.18 -17.24 -3.62
C ALA A 96 14.26 -17.96 -2.28
N PHE A 97 13.18 -17.87 -1.50
CA PHE A 97 13.13 -18.45 -0.16
C PHE A 97 11.81 -19.18 0.08
N ASP A 98 11.76 -20.01 1.10
CA ASP A 98 10.54 -20.67 1.52
C ASP A 98 9.78 -19.74 2.49
N GLY A 99 8.55 -19.40 2.13
CA GLY A 99 7.66 -18.57 2.93
C GLY A 99 7.19 -19.27 4.21
N LEU A 100 6.01 -18.90 4.70
CA LEU A 100 5.44 -19.47 5.92
C LEU A 100 5.28 -20.97 5.78
N LYS A 101 5.78 -21.72 6.76
CA LYS A 101 5.66 -23.20 6.83
C LYS A 101 4.30 -23.64 7.32
N THR A 102 3.67 -22.84 8.19
CA THR A 102 2.30 -23.08 8.65
C THR A 102 1.35 -22.65 7.54
N PRO A 103 0.41 -23.52 7.14
CA PRO A 103 -0.58 -23.14 6.15
C PRO A 103 -1.39 -21.92 6.59
N VAL A 104 -1.59 -20.98 5.68
CA VAL A 104 -2.51 -19.86 5.91
C VAL A 104 -3.92 -20.38 5.69
N THR A 105 -4.77 -20.20 6.71
CA THR A 105 -6.19 -20.59 6.65
C THR A 105 -7.02 -19.37 6.31
N GLU A 106 -7.80 -19.45 5.25
CA GLU A 106 -8.78 -18.42 4.94
C GLU A 106 -9.96 -18.50 5.92
N ILE A 107 -10.31 -17.33 6.50
CA ILE A 107 -11.44 -17.22 7.43
C ILE A 107 -12.74 -17.07 6.66
N THR A 108 -12.70 -16.38 5.49
CA THR A 108 -13.85 -16.24 4.61
C THR A 108 -13.99 -17.45 3.70
N SER A 109 -15.20 -18.00 3.61
CA SER A 109 -15.47 -19.15 2.73
C SER A 109 -15.42 -18.73 1.26
N VAL A 110 -14.65 -19.47 0.45
CA VAL A 110 -14.63 -19.32 -1.03
C VAL A 110 -16.02 -19.59 -1.64
N HIS A 111 -16.88 -20.32 -0.92
CA HIS A 111 -18.21 -20.69 -1.41
C HIS A 111 -19.25 -19.54 -1.33
N ASP A 112 -18.96 -18.47 -0.61
CA ASP A 112 -19.93 -17.39 -0.39
C ASP A 112 -20.09 -16.44 -1.59
N ASN A 113 -19.37 -16.68 -2.70
CA ASN A 113 -19.38 -15.86 -3.93
C ASN A 113 -19.30 -14.34 -3.64
N LEU A 114 -18.47 -13.98 -2.65
CA LEU A 114 -18.38 -12.63 -2.11
C LEU A 114 -17.96 -11.61 -3.16
N PHE A 115 -17.12 -12.02 -4.11
CA PHE A 115 -16.64 -11.13 -5.16
C PHE A 115 -17.78 -10.62 -6.05
N GLU A 116 -18.69 -11.51 -6.46
CA GLU A 116 -19.88 -11.10 -7.23
C GLU A 116 -20.89 -10.33 -6.38
N ALA A 117 -21.10 -10.77 -5.13
CA ALA A 117 -22.03 -10.09 -4.21
C ALA A 117 -21.59 -8.65 -3.87
N PHE A 118 -20.27 -8.42 -3.82
CA PHE A 118 -19.68 -7.10 -3.53
C PHE A 118 -19.16 -6.37 -4.76
N LYS A 119 -19.51 -6.79 -5.97
CA LYS A 119 -19.15 -6.09 -7.19
C LYS A 119 -19.75 -4.70 -7.21
N ARG A 120 -18.88 -3.68 -7.19
CA ARG A 120 -19.26 -2.27 -7.08
C ARG A 120 -18.78 -1.42 -8.24
N VAL A 121 -17.82 -1.95 -9.01
CA VAL A 121 -17.16 -1.21 -10.07
C VAL A 121 -17.08 -2.03 -11.36
N GLU A 122 -16.95 -1.33 -12.45
CA GLU A 122 -16.62 -1.84 -13.77
C GLU A 122 -15.25 -1.27 -14.17
N LEU A 123 -14.34 -2.17 -14.58
CA LEU A 123 -12.97 -1.82 -15.00
C LEU A 123 -12.92 -1.72 -16.52
N HIS A 124 -12.37 -0.60 -17.00
CA HIS A 124 -12.11 -0.35 -18.40
C HIS A 124 -10.60 -0.31 -18.64
N TRP A 125 -10.13 -1.21 -19.47
CA TRP A 125 -8.72 -1.32 -19.82
C TRP A 125 -8.42 -0.54 -21.09
N PRO A 126 -7.22 0.06 -21.20
CA PRO A 126 -6.80 0.66 -22.46
C PRO A 126 -6.59 -0.43 -23.51
N GLU A 127 -6.91 -0.14 -24.76
CA GLU A 127 -6.55 -1.04 -25.86
C GLU A 127 -5.03 -1.25 -25.89
N PRO A 128 -4.57 -2.46 -26.27
CA PRO A 128 -3.14 -2.75 -26.34
C PRO A 128 -2.39 -1.74 -27.22
N GLY A 129 -1.35 -1.13 -26.66
CA GLY A 129 -0.52 -0.16 -27.36
C GLY A 129 -1.06 1.27 -27.39
N THR A 130 -2.26 1.54 -26.85
CA THR A 130 -2.76 2.91 -26.75
C THR A 130 -2.13 3.64 -25.58
N THR A 131 -1.81 4.91 -25.79
CA THR A 131 -1.34 5.84 -24.78
C THR A 131 -2.13 7.14 -24.89
N THR A 132 -2.27 7.85 -23.81
CA THR A 132 -2.87 9.18 -23.76
C THR A 132 -1.85 10.22 -23.31
N ASN A 133 -1.93 11.43 -23.81
CA ASN A 133 -1.15 12.56 -23.35
C ASN A 133 -1.89 13.35 -22.28
N PHE A 134 -1.22 14.35 -21.67
CA PHE A 134 -1.80 15.11 -20.59
C PHE A 134 -2.97 16.01 -21.03
N ASP A 135 -2.94 16.52 -22.26
CA ASP A 135 -3.98 17.43 -22.75
C ASP A 135 -5.27 16.65 -23.05
N GLU A 136 -5.17 15.53 -23.74
CA GLU A 136 -6.29 14.61 -23.96
C GLU A 136 -6.93 14.12 -22.65
N LEU A 137 -6.08 13.72 -21.68
CA LEU A 137 -6.55 13.26 -20.38
C LEU A 137 -7.23 14.40 -19.59
N ALA A 138 -6.69 15.62 -19.65
CA ALA A 138 -7.31 16.78 -18.98
C ALA A 138 -8.66 17.13 -19.59
N ASP A 139 -8.78 17.10 -20.93
CA ASP A 139 -10.04 17.35 -21.63
C ASP A 139 -11.09 16.30 -21.24
N GLU A 140 -10.73 15.01 -21.21
CA GLU A 140 -11.62 13.92 -20.81
C GLU A 140 -12.08 14.06 -19.35
N LEU A 141 -11.15 14.29 -18.42
CA LEU A 141 -11.45 14.48 -16.99
C LEU A 141 -12.32 15.70 -16.73
N SER A 142 -12.19 16.74 -17.54
CA SER A 142 -12.97 17.98 -17.41
C SER A 142 -14.44 17.77 -17.73
N GLY A 143 -14.80 16.74 -18.49
CA GLY A 143 -16.17 16.33 -18.79
C GLY A 143 -16.94 15.76 -17.60
N TYR A 144 -16.27 15.40 -16.51
CA TYR A 144 -16.93 14.84 -15.33
C TYR A 144 -17.14 15.90 -14.25
N ASP A 145 -18.27 15.86 -13.58
CA ASP A 145 -18.51 16.68 -12.39
C ASP A 145 -17.71 16.15 -11.18
N ARG A 146 -17.66 14.82 -11.02
CA ARG A 146 -16.98 14.18 -9.90
C ARG A 146 -16.08 13.07 -10.40
N VAL A 147 -14.76 13.31 -10.35
CA VAL A 147 -13.76 12.36 -10.80
C VAL A 147 -12.49 12.42 -9.96
N LEU A 148 -11.90 11.25 -9.72
CA LEU A 148 -10.58 11.10 -9.13
C LEU A 148 -9.64 10.53 -10.19
N CYS A 149 -8.54 11.23 -10.46
CA CYS A 149 -7.47 10.70 -11.30
C CYS A 149 -6.22 10.45 -10.46
N ILE A 150 -5.72 9.21 -10.50
CA ILE A 150 -4.52 8.79 -9.76
C ILE A 150 -3.41 8.48 -10.75
N VAL A 151 -2.30 9.20 -10.64
CA VAL A 151 -1.10 9.03 -11.46
C VAL A 151 0.07 8.49 -10.65
N ASN A 152 1.10 7.99 -11.33
CA ASN A 152 2.19 7.27 -10.69
C ASN A 152 3.27 8.15 -10.08
N THR A 153 3.47 9.37 -10.57
CA THR A 153 4.52 10.26 -10.09
C THR A 153 4.00 11.63 -9.67
N ARG A 154 4.73 12.28 -8.77
CA ARG A 154 4.44 13.67 -8.36
C ARG A 154 4.57 14.65 -9.53
N LYS A 155 5.47 14.35 -10.48
CA LYS A 155 5.64 15.14 -11.70
C LYS A 155 4.39 15.06 -12.55
N ASP A 156 3.90 13.85 -12.83
CA ASP A 156 2.70 13.66 -13.65
C ASP A 156 1.47 14.30 -13.01
N ALA A 157 1.31 14.17 -11.69
CA ALA A 157 0.22 14.81 -10.96
C ALA A 157 0.24 16.34 -11.12
N ARG A 158 1.43 16.96 -11.03
CA ARG A 158 1.58 18.39 -11.21
C ARG A 158 1.35 18.85 -12.65
N GLU A 159 1.85 18.07 -13.63
CA GLU A 159 1.69 18.41 -15.05
C GLU A 159 0.22 18.27 -15.50
N LEU A 160 -0.47 17.24 -15.05
CA LEU A 160 -1.90 17.07 -15.31
C LEU A 160 -2.72 18.17 -14.61
N TYR A 161 -2.45 18.43 -13.31
CA TYR A 161 -3.16 19.48 -12.55
C TYR A 161 -3.10 20.85 -13.20
N ARG A 162 -1.97 21.22 -13.80
CA ARG A 162 -1.80 22.51 -14.49
C ARG A 162 -2.67 22.68 -15.73
N ARG A 163 -3.13 21.58 -16.32
CA ARG A 163 -3.98 21.56 -17.51
C ARG A 163 -5.46 21.47 -17.16
N MET A 164 -5.75 21.14 -15.92
CA MET A 164 -7.13 21.02 -15.46
C MET A 164 -7.78 22.39 -15.26
N PRO A 165 -9.11 22.50 -15.41
CA PRO A 165 -9.84 23.74 -15.16
C PRO A 165 -9.73 24.18 -13.70
N GLU A 166 -9.93 25.46 -13.48
CA GLU A 166 -9.96 26.08 -12.14
C GLU A 166 -10.95 25.36 -11.22
N GLY A 167 -10.62 25.28 -9.93
CA GLY A 167 -11.40 24.55 -8.94
C GLY A 167 -11.07 23.05 -8.84
N THR A 168 -10.19 22.52 -9.69
CA THR A 168 -9.63 21.17 -9.53
C THR A 168 -8.72 21.12 -8.30
N LEU A 169 -8.78 20.03 -7.54
CA LEU A 169 -7.97 19.83 -6.34
C LEU A 169 -6.77 18.93 -6.63
N HIS A 170 -5.66 19.19 -5.94
CA HIS A 170 -4.43 18.39 -6.05
C HIS A 170 -4.09 17.73 -4.73
N LEU A 171 -3.65 16.46 -4.78
CA LEU A 171 -3.17 15.72 -3.62
C LEU A 171 -1.87 14.99 -3.93
N SER A 172 -0.79 15.35 -3.26
CA SER A 172 0.48 14.62 -3.34
C SER A 172 1.32 14.83 -2.09
N ARG A 173 2.34 13.99 -1.89
CA ARG A 173 3.32 14.16 -0.81
C ARG A 173 4.26 15.37 -0.99
N MET A 174 4.00 16.24 -1.96
CA MET A 174 4.65 17.55 -2.06
C MET A 174 3.99 18.60 -1.15
N MET A 175 2.82 18.27 -0.60
CA MET A 175 2.06 19.12 0.30
C MET A 175 2.41 18.76 1.74
N CYS A 176 2.38 19.74 2.66
CA CYS A 176 2.49 19.44 4.08
C CYS A 176 1.24 18.73 4.61
N SER A 177 1.38 18.03 5.74
CA SER A 177 0.29 17.21 6.29
C SER A 177 -0.97 18.00 6.59
N ALA A 178 -0.84 19.24 7.10
CA ALA A 178 -1.98 20.12 7.40
C ALA A 178 -2.77 20.45 6.12
N HIS A 179 -2.07 20.81 5.04
CA HIS A 179 -2.69 21.10 3.73
C HIS A 179 -3.39 19.85 3.15
N ILE A 180 -2.73 18.68 3.22
CA ILE A 180 -3.36 17.41 2.78
C ILE A 180 -4.66 17.14 3.53
N MET A 181 -4.67 17.29 4.86
CA MET A 181 -5.86 17.07 5.68
C MET A 181 -7.00 18.04 5.34
N GLU A 182 -6.68 19.31 5.10
CA GLU A 182 -7.66 20.32 4.70
C GLU A 182 -8.27 20.01 3.34
N VAL A 183 -7.46 19.66 2.34
CA VAL A 183 -7.96 19.29 1.01
C VAL A 183 -8.80 18.01 1.08
N ILE A 184 -8.40 17.00 1.85
CA ILE A 184 -9.20 15.79 2.04
C ILE A 184 -10.55 16.13 2.69
N LYS A 185 -10.56 17.01 3.69
CA LYS A 185 -11.81 17.47 4.33
C LYS A 185 -12.73 18.17 3.32
N LEU A 186 -12.17 19.04 2.49
CA LEU A 186 -12.91 19.73 1.42
C LEU A 186 -13.48 18.75 0.40
N ILE A 187 -12.69 17.76 -0.06
CA ILE A 187 -13.15 16.71 -0.97
C ILE A 187 -14.34 15.95 -0.37
N LYS A 188 -14.21 15.50 0.89
CA LYS A 188 -15.28 14.78 1.59
C LYS A 188 -16.57 15.60 1.68
N GLN A 189 -16.44 16.89 1.98
CA GLN A 189 -17.61 17.78 2.07
C GLN A 189 -18.30 17.92 0.71
N LYS A 190 -17.54 18.22 -0.35
CA LYS A 190 -18.08 18.34 -1.72
C LYS A 190 -18.75 17.06 -2.21
N LEU A 191 -18.14 15.90 -1.95
CA LEU A 191 -18.74 14.61 -2.30
C LEU A 191 -20.04 14.34 -1.54
N LYS A 192 -20.09 14.69 -0.25
CA LYS A 192 -21.29 14.56 0.59
C LYS A 192 -22.43 15.45 0.08
N ASP A 193 -22.10 16.67 -0.31
CA ASP A 193 -23.08 17.67 -0.78
C ASP A 193 -23.42 17.49 -2.27
N ASN A 194 -22.87 16.46 -2.93
CA ASN A 194 -22.98 16.20 -4.37
C ASN A 194 -22.51 17.36 -5.26
N GLU A 195 -21.58 18.19 -4.75
CA GLU A 195 -20.97 19.27 -5.53
C GLU A 195 -19.92 18.72 -6.52
N PRO A 196 -19.70 19.45 -7.63
CA PRO A 196 -18.61 19.12 -8.54
C PRO A 196 -17.25 19.13 -7.83
N VAL A 197 -16.47 18.07 -8.02
CA VAL A 197 -15.12 17.95 -7.48
C VAL A 197 -14.26 17.07 -8.37
N ARG A 198 -13.20 17.64 -8.93
CA ARG A 198 -12.17 16.97 -9.71
C ARG A 198 -10.90 16.92 -8.88
N VAL A 199 -10.30 15.75 -8.78
CA VAL A 199 -9.11 15.54 -7.95
C VAL A 199 -8.03 14.85 -8.76
N ILE A 200 -6.85 15.46 -8.82
CA ILE A 200 -5.64 14.84 -9.35
C ILE A 200 -4.75 14.46 -8.18
N SER A 201 -4.43 13.19 -8.08
CA SER A 201 -3.66 12.66 -6.96
C SER A 201 -2.55 11.71 -7.40
N THR A 202 -1.57 11.52 -6.52
CA THR A 202 -0.68 10.36 -6.56
C THR A 202 -1.31 9.21 -5.77
N GLN A 203 -0.57 8.10 -5.58
CA GLN A 203 -1.00 6.95 -4.77
C GLN A 203 -1.35 7.30 -3.31
N LEU A 204 -1.19 8.55 -2.90
CA LEU A 204 -1.53 9.02 -1.55
C LEU A 204 -2.95 8.65 -1.11
N VAL A 205 -3.90 8.60 -2.06
CA VAL A 205 -5.31 8.30 -1.78
C VAL A 205 -5.64 6.81 -1.84
N GLU A 206 -4.74 5.95 -2.29
CA GLU A 206 -4.98 4.50 -2.41
C GLU A 206 -5.12 3.84 -1.03
N ALA A 207 -4.36 4.30 -0.03
CA ALA A 207 -4.44 3.79 1.33
C ALA A 207 -4.72 4.91 2.35
N GLY A 208 -5.47 4.61 3.40
CA GLY A 208 -5.68 5.52 4.54
C GLY A 208 -6.59 6.72 4.30
N VAL A 209 -7.10 6.93 3.09
CA VAL A 209 -8.02 8.04 2.78
C VAL A 209 -9.39 7.48 2.44
N ASP A 210 -10.40 7.91 3.18
CA ASP A 210 -11.78 7.49 2.99
C ASP A 210 -12.52 8.51 2.11
N ILE A 211 -12.54 8.24 0.80
CA ILE A 211 -13.22 9.02 -0.25
C ILE A 211 -13.97 8.07 -1.17
N ASP A 212 -15.07 8.53 -1.74
CA ASP A 212 -15.98 7.73 -2.59
C ASP A 212 -16.39 8.50 -3.85
N PHE A 213 -15.78 8.16 -4.97
CA PHE A 213 -16.03 8.78 -6.27
C PHE A 213 -16.88 7.89 -7.17
N PRO A 214 -17.76 8.44 -8.03
CA PRO A 214 -18.48 7.65 -9.02
C PRO A 214 -17.59 7.19 -10.18
N VAL A 215 -16.50 7.95 -10.46
CA VAL A 215 -15.57 7.71 -11.57
C VAL A 215 -14.14 7.86 -11.04
N VAL A 216 -13.31 6.89 -11.35
CA VAL A 216 -11.88 6.89 -11.00
C VAL A 216 -11.05 6.58 -12.26
N TYR A 217 -10.07 7.41 -12.52
CA TYR A 217 -9.02 7.18 -13.52
C TYR A 217 -7.74 6.75 -12.82
N ARG A 218 -7.11 5.68 -13.29
CA ARG A 218 -5.87 5.16 -12.71
C ARG A 218 -4.82 4.93 -13.80
N ALA A 219 -3.69 5.62 -13.71
CA ALA A 219 -2.56 5.33 -14.55
C ALA A 219 -2.11 3.87 -14.34
N PHE A 220 -1.77 3.17 -15.42
CA PHE A 220 -1.37 1.77 -15.38
C PHE A 220 -0.26 1.53 -14.35
N ALA A 221 -0.44 0.51 -13.53
CA ALA A 221 0.46 0.15 -12.43
C ALA A 221 0.35 -1.35 -12.13
N GLY A 222 0.80 -1.80 -10.95
CA GLY A 222 0.53 -3.16 -10.47
C GLY A 222 -0.95 -3.37 -10.15
N LEU A 223 -1.39 -4.63 -10.18
CA LEU A 223 -2.78 -5.01 -9.91
C LEU A 223 -3.25 -4.57 -8.52
N ASP A 224 -2.38 -4.69 -7.53
CA ASP A 224 -2.61 -4.22 -6.16
C ASP A 224 -2.99 -2.73 -6.10
N SER A 225 -2.26 -1.87 -6.81
CA SER A 225 -2.55 -0.45 -6.90
C SER A 225 -3.86 -0.15 -7.64
N ILE A 226 -4.16 -0.89 -8.70
CA ILE A 226 -5.40 -0.71 -9.46
C ILE A 226 -6.61 -1.10 -8.60
N ILE A 227 -6.52 -2.18 -7.84
CA ILE A 227 -7.59 -2.59 -6.92
C ILE A 227 -7.78 -1.59 -5.79
N GLN A 228 -6.71 -1.04 -5.23
CA GLN A 228 -6.81 0.01 -4.22
C GLN A 228 -7.46 1.28 -4.78
N ALA A 229 -7.14 1.67 -6.01
CA ALA A 229 -7.81 2.77 -6.71
C ALA A 229 -9.30 2.46 -6.97
N ALA A 230 -9.61 1.25 -7.42
CA ALA A 230 -10.99 0.78 -7.58
C ALA A 230 -11.78 0.80 -6.27
N GLY A 231 -11.13 0.54 -5.14
CA GLY A 231 -11.68 0.68 -3.79
C GLY A 231 -12.03 2.12 -3.39
N ARG A 232 -11.71 3.14 -4.19
CA ARG A 232 -12.13 4.54 -4.05
C ARG A 232 -13.28 4.91 -4.96
N CYS A 233 -13.73 3.96 -5.78
CA CYS A 233 -14.85 4.10 -6.69
C CYS A 233 -16.08 3.37 -6.15
N ASN A 234 -17.20 4.07 -6.02
CA ASN A 234 -18.46 3.51 -5.49
C ASN A 234 -18.23 2.69 -4.20
N ARG A 235 -17.36 3.19 -3.34
CA ARG A 235 -16.90 2.51 -2.13
C ARG A 235 -18.03 2.11 -1.19
N GLU A 236 -19.02 3.00 -1.06
CA GLU A 236 -20.20 2.76 -0.21
C GLU A 236 -21.31 1.98 -0.94
N GLY A 237 -21.12 1.63 -2.21
CA GLY A 237 -22.11 0.89 -2.99
C GLY A 237 -23.37 1.70 -3.34
N LYS A 238 -23.33 3.02 -3.22
CA LYS A 238 -24.51 3.88 -3.48
C LYS A 238 -25.05 3.74 -4.90
N LEU A 239 -24.17 3.57 -5.89
CA LEU A 239 -24.58 3.39 -7.28
C LEU A 239 -25.27 2.06 -7.50
N ASN A 240 -24.93 1.01 -6.75
CA ASN A 240 -25.58 -0.30 -6.84
C ASN A 240 -27.08 -0.21 -6.50
N HIS A 241 -27.49 0.67 -5.58
CA HIS A 241 -28.90 0.86 -5.22
C HIS A 241 -29.74 1.42 -6.36
N VAL A 242 -29.12 2.04 -7.36
CA VAL A 242 -29.78 2.55 -8.57
C VAL A 242 -29.44 1.72 -9.81
N GLY A 243 -28.91 0.51 -9.61
CA GLY A 243 -28.58 -0.44 -10.69
C GLY A 243 -27.37 -0.03 -11.54
N LYS A 244 -26.47 0.81 -10.99
CA LYS A 244 -25.25 1.27 -11.69
C LYS A 244 -24.01 0.81 -10.93
N LEU A 245 -22.91 0.67 -11.67
CA LEU A 245 -21.58 0.44 -11.10
C LEU A 245 -20.73 1.71 -11.20
N GLY A 246 -19.78 1.86 -10.29
CA GLY A 246 -18.74 2.85 -10.42
C GLY A 246 -17.84 2.53 -11.60
N GLN A 247 -17.32 3.56 -12.27
CA GLN A 247 -16.50 3.39 -13.47
C GLN A 247 -15.02 3.62 -13.15
N VAL A 248 -14.20 2.65 -13.44
CA VAL A 248 -12.74 2.73 -13.23
C VAL A 248 -12.04 2.59 -14.58
N PHE A 249 -11.40 3.66 -15.01
CA PHE A 249 -10.65 3.70 -16.27
C PHE A 249 -9.15 3.57 -15.99
N VAL A 250 -8.54 2.52 -16.52
CA VAL A 250 -7.09 2.35 -16.52
C VAL A 250 -6.52 2.96 -17.80
N PHE A 251 -5.46 3.74 -17.71
CA PHE A 251 -4.85 4.38 -18.86
C PHE A 251 -3.32 4.30 -18.86
N ASN A 252 -2.73 4.29 -20.03
CA ASN A 252 -1.30 4.40 -20.22
C ASN A 252 -0.93 5.85 -20.55
N LEU A 253 -0.12 6.47 -19.72
CA LEU A 253 0.38 7.82 -19.96
C LEU A 253 1.62 7.74 -20.86
N GLU A 254 1.69 8.60 -21.88
CA GLU A 254 2.84 8.72 -22.76
C GLU A 254 4.13 9.03 -21.99
N ASN A 255 5.25 8.52 -22.51
CA ASN A 255 6.60 8.80 -21.99
C ASN A 255 6.79 8.51 -20.47
N THR A 256 5.92 7.69 -19.88
CA THR A 256 6.05 7.28 -18.47
C THR A 256 6.76 5.95 -18.37
N LEU A 257 7.95 5.95 -17.78
CA LEU A 257 8.70 4.74 -17.48
C LEU A 257 8.56 4.42 -15.98
N LEU A 258 7.86 3.33 -15.68
CA LEU A 258 7.77 2.81 -14.32
C LEU A 258 9.06 2.05 -13.95
N ARG A 259 9.65 2.39 -12.81
CA ARG A 259 10.89 1.80 -12.31
C ARG A 259 10.69 1.14 -10.94
N GLY A 260 11.68 0.37 -10.52
CA GLY A 260 11.67 -0.29 -9.21
C GLY A 260 10.51 -1.27 -9.04
N LEU A 261 9.94 -1.36 -7.86
CA LEU A 261 8.85 -2.28 -7.53
C LEU A 261 7.58 -1.98 -8.34
N MET A 262 7.29 -0.70 -8.58
CA MET A 262 6.14 -0.30 -9.40
C MET A 262 6.25 -0.82 -10.84
N GLY A 263 7.45 -0.74 -11.44
CA GLY A 263 7.70 -1.29 -12.77
C GLY A 263 7.57 -2.82 -12.83
N LYS A 264 8.00 -3.51 -11.77
CA LYS A 264 7.88 -4.96 -11.62
C LYS A 264 6.41 -5.41 -11.49
N GLY A 265 5.63 -4.68 -10.70
CA GLY A 265 4.19 -4.92 -10.59
C GLY A 265 3.45 -4.69 -11.90
N ALA A 266 3.76 -3.60 -12.60
CA ALA A 266 3.18 -3.32 -13.92
C ALA A 266 3.57 -4.38 -14.96
N ALA A 267 4.79 -4.91 -14.92
CA ALA A 267 5.23 -6.00 -15.80
C ALA A 267 4.45 -7.29 -15.52
N ALA A 268 4.29 -7.67 -14.24
CA ALA A 268 3.51 -8.84 -13.85
C ALA A 268 2.04 -8.73 -14.33
N LEU A 269 1.43 -7.55 -14.19
CA LEU A 269 0.06 -7.34 -14.67
C LEU A 269 -0.03 -7.41 -16.20
N ARG A 270 0.93 -6.84 -16.96
CA ARG A 270 0.94 -6.97 -18.43
C ARG A 270 1.02 -8.42 -18.87
N GLU A 271 1.77 -9.24 -18.16
CA GLU A 271 1.88 -10.67 -18.47
C GLU A 271 0.53 -11.37 -18.28
N ILE A 272 -0.20 -11.09 -17.21
CA ILE A 272 -1.55 -11.61 -17.01
C ILE A 272 -2.50 -11.15 -18.12
N LEU A 273 -2.53 -9.85 -18.41
CA LEU A 273 -3.42 -9.28 -19.42
C LEU A 273 -3.08 -9.76 -20.86
N SER A 274 -1.87 -10.27 -21.09
CA SER A 274 -1.50 -10.85 -22.40
C SER A 274 -2.17 -12.20 -22.67
N VAL A 275 -2.63 -12.90 -21.62
CA VAL A 275 -3.22 -14.24 -21.72
C VAL A 275 -4.68 -14.29 -21.26
N SER A 276 -5.21 -13.18 -20.73
CA SER A 276 -6.59 -13.05 -20.25
C SER A 276 -7.20 -11.73 -20.73
N ASP A 277 -8.53 -11.71 -20.82
CA ASP A 277 -9.28 -10.49 -21.19
C ASP A 277 -9.46 -9.49 -20.00
N GLY A 278 -8.91 -9.82 -18.85
CA GLY A 278 -9.03 -8.98 -17.65
C GLY A 278 -10.38 -9.05 -16.94
N SER A 279 -11.25 -9.99 -17.30
CA SER A 279 -12.60 -10.11 -16.71
C SER A 279 -12.59 -10.61 -15.27
N ASP A 280 -11.57 -11.38 -14.88
CA ASP A 280 -11.49 -12.07 -13.58
C ASP A 280 -10.31 -11.63 -12.70
N LEU A 281 -9.88 -10.38 -12.86
CA LEU A 281 -8.70 -9.84 -12.13
C LEU A 281 -8.89 -9.72 -10.62
N PHE A 282 -10.12 -9.72 -10.14
CA PHE A 282 -10.41 -9.66 -8.70
C PHE A 282 -10.47 -11.06 -8.07
N SER A 283 -10.33 -12.14 -8.84
CA SER A 283 -10.34 -13.50 -8.28
C SER A 283 -9.11 -13.78 -7.42
N PRO A 284 -9.24 -14.61 -6.38
CA PRO A 284 -8.12 -15.05 -5.57
C PRO A 284 -7.01 -15.71 -6.39
N GLU A 285 -7.38 -16.46 -7.42
CA GLU A 285 -6.48 -17.18 -8.31
C GLU A 285 -5.63 -16.21 -9.12
N CYS A 286 -6.26 -15.18 -9.70
CA CYS A 286 -5.56 -14.13 -10.45
C CYS A 286 -4.62 -13.33 -9.53
N MET A 287 -5.05 -13.03 -8.30
CA MET A 287 -4.21 -12.39 -7.30
C MET A 287 -2.98 -13.21 -6.95
N ALA A 288 -3.16 -14.52 -6.71
CA ALA A 288 -2.06 -15.42 -6.42
C ALA A 288 -1.06 -15.49 -7.59
N GLN A 289 -1.57 -15.57 -8.82
CA GLN A 289 -0.74 -15.53 -10.02
C GLN A 289 0.02 -14.21 -10.15
N TYR A 290 -0.65 -13.08 -9.93
CA TYR A 290 -0.02 -11.76 -9.95
C TYR A 290 1.13 -11.65 -8.97
N PHE A 291 0.92 -12.01 -7.69
CA PHE A 291 1.98 -11.93 -6.69
C PHE A 291 3.11 -12.92 -6.97
N SER A 292 2.82 -14.10 -7.52
CA SER A 292 3.84 -15.05 -7.96
C SER A 292 4.75 -14.45 -9.03
N LEU A 293 4.17 -13.85 -10.07
CA LEU A 293 4.90 -13.15 -11.14
C LEU A 293 5.63 -11.92 -10.62
N PHE A 294 4.99 -11.13 -9.76
CA PHE A 294 5.60 -9.95 -9.15
C PHE A 294 6.84 -10.32 -8.34
N TYR A 295 6.75 -11.35 -7.50
CA TYR A 295 7.89 -11.83 -6.72
C TYR A 295 8.97 -12.45 -7.59
N SER A 296 8.62 -13.12 -8.67
CA SER A 296 9.59 -13.65 -9.64
C SER A 296 10.41 -12.55 -10.31
N ASN A 297 9.84 -11.36 -10.45
CA ASN A 297 10.50 -10.18 -10.97
C ASN A 297 11.36 -9.44 -9.90
N CYS A 298 11.28 -9.84 -8.61
CA CYS A 298 12.02 -9.19 -7.54
C CYS A 298 13.43 -9.79 -7.40
N ASN A 299 14.42 -8.92 -7.16
CA ASN A 299 15.82 -9.31 -7.12
C ASN A 299 16.29 -9.72 -5.72
N THR A 300 15.59 -9.29 -4.67
CA THR A 300 15.93 -9.61 -3.29
C THR A 300 14.72 -9.47 -2.38
N PHE A 301 14.72 -10.28 -1.31
CA PHE A 301 13.71 -10.27 -0.24
C PHE A 301 14.34 -10.02 1.14
N ASP A 302 15.66 -9.86 1.19
CA ASP A 302 16.44 -9.49 2.37
C ASP A 302 17.62 -8.59 1.97
N LYS A 303 17.29 -7.40 1.46
CA LYS A 303 18.24 -6.42 0.89
C LYS A 303 19.37 -6.06 1.87
N ALA A 304 19.12 -6.12 3.15
CA ALA A 304 20.08 -5.79 4.21
C ALA A 304 20.83 -7.02 4.76
N ASN A 305 20.56 -8.21 4.21
CA ASN A 305 21.11 -9.49 4.67
C ASN A 305 20.88 -9.73 6.18
N ILE A 306 19.69 -9.42 6.67
CA ILE A 306 19.35 -9.54 8.09
C ILE A 306 19.48 -10.98 8.57
N LYS A 307 19.01 -11.93 7.77
CA LYS A 307 19.15 -13.36 8.10
C LYS A 307 20.61 -13.80 8.17
N GLY A 308 21.45 -13.36 7.25
CA GLY A 308 22.88 -13.63 7.31
C GLY A 308 23.54 -13.07 8.56
N LEU A 309 23.18 -11.85 8.97
CA LEU A 309 23.70 -11.23 10.20
C LEU A 309 23.30 -11.97 11.49
N LEU A 310 22.11 -12.57 11.51
CA LEU A 310 21.60 -13.22 12.70
C LEU A 310 21.91 -14.72 12.77
N TYR A 311 21.95 -15.42 11.62
CA TYR A 311 22.04 -16.88 11.62
C TYR A 311 23.38 -17.45 11.14
N LYS A 312 24.19 -16.71 10.36
CA LYS A 312 25.44 -17.22 9.81
C LYS A 312 26.48 -17.61 10.89
N GLY A 313 26.49 -16.88 12.00
CA GLY A 313 27.39 -17.15 13.13
C GLY A 313 26.78 -18.00 14.25
N PHE A 314 25.66 -18.70 13.98
CA PHE A 314 24.93 -19.45 15.01
C PHE A 314 25.79 -20.53 15.68
N ALA A 315 26.58 -21.28 14.91
CA ALA A 315 27.42 -22.34 15.44
C ALA A 315 28.53 -21.82 16.38
N GLU A 316 28.96 -20.56 16.18
CA GLU A 316 29.98 -19.89 16.97
C GLU A 316 29.37 -18.97 18.04
N MET A 317 28.05 -19.00 18.22
CA MET A 317 27.31 -18.10 19.12
C MET A 317 27.56 -16.62 18.83
N HIS A 318 27.85 -16.29 17.59
CA HIS A 318 28.17 -14.94 17.15
C HIS A 318 26.97 -14.32 16.41
N PHE A 319 26.24 -13.46 17.09
CA PHE A 319 25.04 -12.80 16.57
C PHE A 319 25.27 -11.29 16.43
N MET A 320 25.05 -10.77 15.23
CA MET A 320 25.26 -9.34 14.94
C MET A 320 23.98 -8.53 15.18
N PHE A 321 23.40 -8.61 16.39
CA PHE A 321 22.13 -7.95 16.71
C PHE A 321 22.16 -6.43 16.49
N ALA A 322 23.26 -5.76 16.89
CA ALA A 322 23.37 -4.30 16.73
C ALA A 322 23.36 -3.90 15.26
N THR A 323 24.14 -4.62 14.44
CA THR A 323 24.23 -4.38 12.99
C THR A 323 22.89 -4.70 12.29
N ALA A 324 22.22 -5.79 12.68
CA ALA A 324 20.92 -6.15 12.16
C ALA A 324 19.88 -5.07 12.49
N ALA A 325 19.85 -4.58 13.74
CA ALA A 325 18.95 -3.51 14.17
C ALA A 325 19.19 -2.18 13.45
N GLU A 326 20.45 -1.88 13.14
CA GLU A 326 20.82 -0.68 12.37
C GLU A 326 20.35 -0.78 10.91
N LYS A 327 20.49 -1.96 10.31
CA LYS A 327 20.19 -2.21 8.90
C LYS A 327 18.73 -2.54 8.63
N PHE A 328 18.00 -3.09 9.62
CA PHE A 328 16.57 -3.34 9.48
C PHE A 328 15.80 -2.02 9.66
N ARG A 329 15.68 -1.28 8.58
CA ARG A 329 14.94 -0.02 8.50
C ARG A 329 13.93 -0.11 7.39
N LEU A 330 12.66 -0.12 7.76
CA LEU A 330 11.56 -0.16 6.80
C LEU A 330 11.31 1.21 6.17
N ILE A 331 11.65 2.28 6.89
CA ILE A 331 11.71 3.65 6.38
C ILE A 331 13.18 4.09 6.47
N ASP A 332 13.75 4.44 5.34
CA ASP A 332 15.08 5.04 5.28
C ASP A 332 14.92 6.57 5.31
N ASP A 333 15.22 7.15 6.46
CA ASP A 333 15.14 8.58 6.74
C ASP A 333 16.53 9.23 6.93
N LYS A 334 17.60 8.49 6.67
CA LYS A 334 18.99 8.95 6.91
C LYS A 334 19.34 10.24 6.17
N ASP A 335 18.78 10.38 4.95
CA ASP A 335 19.01 11.55 4.10
C ASP A 335 17.80 12.51 4.09
N SER A 336 16.87 12.35 5.03
CA SER A 336 15.70 13.23 5.12
C SER A 336 16.03 14.50 5.92
N VAL A 337 15.55 15.63 5.41
CA VAL A 337 15.66 16.94 6.05
C VAL A 337 14.25 17.45 6.33
N SER A 338 14.01 17.89 7.57
CA SER A 338 12.78 18.53 7.93
C SER A 338 12.73 19.95 7.35
N ILE A 339 11.71 20.22 6.55
CA ILE A 339 11.48 21.55 5.98
C ILE A 339 10.29 22.17 6.70
N LEU A 340 10.49 23.34 7.27
CA LEU A 340 9.42 24.13 7.86
C LEU A 340 8.66 24.84 6.72
N VAL A 341 7.34 24.70 6.73
CA VAL A 341 6.45 25.25 5.68
C VAL A 341 5.48 26.22 6.32
N GLY A 342 5.48 27.47 5.82
CA GLY A 342 4.54 28.51 6.24
C GLY A 342 3.14 28.27 5.66
N TYR A 343 2.42 27.28 6.17
CA TYR A 343 1.06 26.97 5.78
C TYR A 343 0.11 27.12 6.99
N GLY A 344 -1.00 27.84 6.80
CA GLY A 344 -1.94 28.15 7.88
C GLY A 344 -1.23 28.87 9.04
N ASP A 345 -1.46 28.43 10.26
CA ASP A 345 -0.84 29.00 11.47
C ASP A 345 0.68 28.83 11.50
N GLY A 346 1.24 27.94 10.67
CA GLY A 346 2.68 27.74 10.55
C GLY A 346 3.43 28.96 10.02
N ALA A 347 2.76 29.86 9.27
CA ALA A 347 3.35 31.09 8.80
C ALA A 347 3.67 32.04 9.97
N THR A 348 2.73 32.21 10.90
CA THR A 348 2.89 33.05 12.10
C THR A 348 3.96 32.46 13.04
N LEU A 349 3.97 31.14 13.22
CA LEU A 349 4.97 30.45 14.05
C LEU A 349 6.40 30.56 13.48
N LEU A 350 6.54 30.65 12.15
CA LEU A 350 7.84 30.86 11.50
C LEU A 350 8.39 32.29 11.68
N GLU A 351 7.50 33.28 11.86
CA GLU A 351 7.89 34.68 12.15
C GLU A 351 8.35 34.84 13.62
N GLU A 352 7.92 33.94 14.50
CA GLU A 352 8.30 33.93 15.92
C GLU A 352 9.62 33.17 16.19
N LEU A 353 10.12 32.37 15.23
CA LEU A 353 11.39 31.61 15.31
C LEU A 353 12.57 32.42 14.80
#